data_e53cc05d0c98a35a989eff20ff1fbffc
#
_entry.id   e53cc05d0c98a35a989eff20ff1fbffc
#
_cell.length_a   1.000
_cell.length_b   1.000
_cell.length_c   1.000
_cell.angle_alpha   90.00
_cell.angle_beta   90.00
_cell.angle_gamma   90.00
#
_symmetry.space_group_name_H-M   'P 1'
#
loop_
_entity.id
_entity.type
_entity.pdbx_description
1 polymer ?
#
loop_
_entity_poly.entity_id
_entity_poly.type
_entity_poly.pdbx_seq_one_letter_code
_entity_poly.pdbx_strand_id
1 'polypeptide(L)'
;MNRKTYNNVKIFIIALAICLIAVPFSRYLSPRAIVNGHDVYLAWLPLSVMLAVILLFGRRAILPILLGFTVTNLFYINLAPLQYSVLLFCQTFALFAACGLLRLMLGRRWRYCIPNKHIGLRIFWLGFIVPLGIKMSMYLAGYLFDFPVTISTFFGEGTVIYNVVDIQSLIGAALIFTMMFYYPLRMIINPRYAITFWRRSVKPIFFHKNSLFIFVWLMLLGFILAVLCGPFESPVIAGYLMPLIFILFTLAISRLTYALISLLWAASALLLLTYNYNFLNGVESGHSLSFILSVLISFAICLLYMSRIYQRSEWLKRGWQSADRSADRFAQYPCAGGVS
;
A
#
# COMPACT_ATOMS: atom_id res chain seq x y z
N MET A 1 2.45 -17.41 34.83
CA MET A 1 2.46 -17.31 33.34
C MET A 1 3.82 -16.82 32.92
N ASN A 2 4.51 -17.53 32.00
CA ASN A 2 5.86 -17.18 31.59
C ASN A 2 5.82 -15.84 30.80
N ARG A 3 6.77 -14.91 31.03
CA ARG A 3 6.88 -13.58 30.38
C ARG A 3 6.75 -13.66 28.85
N LYS A 4 7.25 -14.73 28.24
CA LYS A 4 7.15 -14.99 26.79
C LYS A 4 5.70 -15.28 26.36
N THR A 5 4.96 -16.04 27.14
CA THR A 5 3.54 -16.37 26.90
C THR A 5 2.67 -15.13 27.04
N TYR A 6 2.89 -14.32 28.07
CA TYR A 6 2.19 -13.05 28.27
C TYR A 6 2.37 -12.09 27.08
N ASN A 7 3.61 -11.91 26.61
CA ASN A 7 3.87 -11.06 25.44
C ASN A 7 3.22 -11.60 24.16
N ASN A 8 3.12 -12.92 23.99
CA ASN A 8 2.46 -13.51 22.83
C ASN A 8 0.95 -13.26 22.84
N VAL A 9 0.30 -13.44 24.01
CA VAL A 9 -1.14 -13.18 24.18
C VAL A 9 -1.46 -11.71 23.97
N LYS A 10 -0.67 -10.80 24.54
CA LYS A 10 -0.83 -9.35 24.32
C LYS A 10 -0.77 -8.98 22.84
N ILE A 11 0.23 -9.48 22.09
CA ILE A 11 0.37 -9.24 20.67
C ILE A 11 -0.82 -9.79 19.88
N PHE A 12 -1.30 -10.97 20.24
CA PHE A 12 -2.46 -11.60 19.62
C PHE A 12 -3.73 -10.75 19.82
N ILE A 13 -4.00 -10.30 21.05
CA ILE A 13 -5.18 -9.47 21.36
C ILE A 13 -5.12 -8.15 20.58
N ILE A 14 -3.96 -7.49 20.53
CA ILE A 14 -3.80 -6.24 19.75
C ILE A 14 -4.04 -6.50 18.26
N ALA A 15 -3.47 -7.56 17.70
CA ALA A 15 -3.67 -7.91 16.28
C ALA A 15 -5.14 -8.22 15.99
N LEU A 16 -5.83 -8.94 16.90
CA LEU A 16 -7.24 -9.27 16.77
C LEU A 16 -8.12 -8.03 16.82
N ALA A 17 -7.91 -7.14 17.79
CA ALA A 17 -8.64 -5.88 17.90
C ALA A 17 -8.46 -5.02 16.64
N ILE A 18 -7.24 -4.93 16.11
CA ILE A 18 -6.97 -4.22 14.85
C ILE A 18 -7.73 -4.87 13.68
N CYS A 19 -7.71 -6.20 13.55
CA CYS A 19 -8.39 -6.88 12.45
C CYS A 19 -9.91 -6.72 12.54
N LEU A 20 -10.51 -6.83 13.74
CA LEU A 20 -11.95 -6.68 13.95
C LEU A 20 -12.46 -5.27 13.64
N ILE A 21 -11.62 -4.25 13.79
CA ILE A 21 -11.99 -2.86 13.49
C ILE A 21 -11.57 -2.47 12.08
N ALA A 22 -10.30 -2.70 11.72
CA ALA A 22 -9.74 -2.17 10.49
C ALA A 22 -10.22 -2.91 9.23
N VAL A 23 -10.56 -4.22 9.31
CA VAL A 23 -11.05 -4.96 8.13
C VAL A 23 -12.46 -4.49 7.71
N PRO A 24 -13.48 -4.44 8.61
CA PRO A 24 -14.79 -3.90 8.24
C PRO A 24 -14.71 -2.45 7.80
N PHE A 25 -13.97 -1.62 8.55
CA PHE A 25 -13.80 -0.20 8.24
C PHE A 25 -13.14 0.01 6.86
N SER A 26 -12.10 -0.75 6.53
CA SER A 26 -11.46 -0.69 5.23
C SER A 26 -12.40 -1.11 4.08
N ARG A 27 -13.28 -2.09 4.32
CA ARG A 27 -14.27 -2.50 3.35
C ARG A 27 -15.31 -1.40 3.10
N TYR A 28 -15.73 -0.72 4.14
CA TYR A 28 -16.63 0.44 4.03
C TYR A 28 -15.98 1.59 3.24
N LEU A 29 -14.70 1.88 3.51
CA LEU A 29 -13.93 2.92 2.81
C LEU A 29 -13.51 2.54 1.38
N SER A 30 -13.68 1.28 0.97
CA SER A 30 -13.26 0.83 -0.37
C SER A 30 -14.11 1.50 -1.45
N PRO A 31 -13.52 2.33 -2.33
CA PRO A 31 -14.26 2.98 -3.41
C PRO A 31 -14.79 1.94 -4.39
N ARG A 32 -15.99 2.17 -4.90
CA ARG A 32 -16.70 1.27 -5.83
C ARG A 32 -17.14 2.04 -7.05
N ALA A 33 -17.30 1.31 -8.16
CA ALA A 33 -17.92 1.80 -9.38
C ALA A 33 -18.81 0.70 -9.98
N ILE A 34 -19.74 1.10 -10.83
CA ILE A 34 -20.57 0.19 -11.61
C ILE A 34 -19.91 -0.02 -12.97
N VAL A 35 -19.59 -1.27 -13.30
CA VAL A 35 -19.03 -1.65 -14.60
C VAL A 35 -19.95 -2.69 -15.23
N ASN A 36 -20.56 -2.35 -16.34
CA ASN A 36 -21.53 -3.23 -17.05
C ASN A 36 -22.66 -3.75 -16.12
N GLY A 37 -23.18 -2.88 -15.24
CA GLY A 37 -24.25 -3.24 -14.30
C GLY A 37 -23.80 -4.01 -13.05
N HIS A 38 -22.49 -4.23 -12.86
CA HIS A 38 -21.94 -4.93 -11.70
C HIS A 38 -21.11 -4.00 -10.84
N ASP A 39 -21.27 -4.09 -9.52
CA ASP A 39 -20.44 -3.38 -8.55
C ASP A 39 -19.00 -3.94 -8.54
N VAL A 40 -18.02 -3.06 -8.78
CA VAL A 40 -16.59 -3.37 -8.73
C VAL A 40 -15.91 -2.49 -7.70
N TYR A 41 -15.01 -3.05 -6.92
CA TYR A 41 -14.11 -2.27 -6.09
C TYR A 41 -13.02 -1.64 -6.96
N LEU A 42 -12.83 -0.33 -6.87
CA LEU A 42 -11.68 0.37 -7.48
C LEU A 42 -10.40 0.20 -6.65
N ALA A 43 -10.55 -0.03 -5.35
CA ALA A 43 -9.49 -0.47 -4.45
C ALA A 43 -10.08 -1.36 -3.36
N TRP A 44 -9.69 -2.63 -3.32
CA TRP A 44 -10.15 -3.54 -2.25
C TRP A 44 -9.24 -3.40 -1.02
N LEU A 45 -9.51 -2.36 -0.21
CA LEU A 45 -8.69 -1.97 0.93
C LEU A 45 -8.52 -3.05 2.03
N PRO A 46 -9.44 -4.04 2.23
CA PRO A 46 -9.20 -5.14 3.16
C PRO A 46 -7.90 -5.90 2.89
N LEU A 47 -7.48 -6.07 1.63
CA LEU A 47 -6.17 -6.64 1.30
C LEU A 47 -5.01 -5.80 1.84
N SER A 48 -5.12 -4.48 1.76
CA SER A 48 -4.11 -3.56 2.29
C SER A 48 -3.96 -3.69 3.80
N VAL A 49 -5.07 -3.85 4.53
CA VAL A 49 -5.07 -4.09 5.98
C VAL A 49 -4.43 -5.43 6.30
N MET A 50 -4.80 -6.51 5.59
CA MET A 50 -4.19 -7.82 5.79
C MET A 50 -2.67 -7.78 5.62
N LEU A 51 -2.21 -7.17 4.52
CA LEU A 51 -0.79 -7.01 4.24
C LEU A 51 -0.08 -6.19 5.32
N ALA A 52 -0.68 -5.08 5.76
CA ALA A 52 -0.14 -4.25 6.83
C ALA A 52 -0.01 -5.01 8.15
N VAL A 53 -1.06 -5.75 8.55
CA VAL A 53 -1.10 -6.54 9.80
C VAL A 53 -0.08 -7.68 9.75
N ILE A 54 0.05 -8.37 8.61
CA ILE A 54 1.02 -9.47 8.49
C ILE A 54 2.47 -8.95 8.49
N LEU A 55 2.73 -7.79 7.92
CA LEU A 55 4.04 -7.13 7.99
C LEU A 55 4.39 -6.69 9.42
N LEU A 56 3.40 -6.29 10.23
CA LEU A 56 3.59 -5.89 11.63
C LEU A 56 3.78 -7.09 12.57
N PHE A 57 2.90 -8.08 12.50
CA PHE A 57 2.83 -9.16 13.48
C PHE A 57 3.38 -10.51 12.97
N GLY A 58 3.55 -10.66 11.64
CA GLY A 58 4.03 -11.90 11.02
C GLY A 58 3.03 -13.05 11.21
N ARG A 59 3.52 -14.24 11.54
CA ARG A 59 2.68 -15.44 11.72
C ARG A 59 1.57 -15.30 12.78
N ARG A 60 1.76 -14.43 13.76
CA ARG A 60 0.74 -14.18 14.80
C ARG A 60 -0.48 -13.45 14.28
N ALA A 61 -0.40 -12.88 13.07
CA ALA A 61 -1.50 -12.22 12.39
C ALA A 61 -2.48 -13.21 11.73
N ILE A 62 -2.09 -14.46 11.47
CA ILE A 62 -2.87 -15.41 10.68
C ILE A 62 -4.26 -15.59 11.29
N LEU A 63 -4.36 -16.02 12.55
CA LEU A 63 -5.65 -16.25 13.21
C LEU A 63 -6.46 -14.95 13.38
N PRO A 64 -5.88 -13.81 13.83
CA PRO A 64 -6.59 -12.53 13.83
C PRO A 64 -7.16 -12.12 12.46
N ILE A 65 -6.43 -12.31 11.38
CA ILE A 65 -6.90 -12.02 10.02
C ILE A 65 -8.08 -12.92 9.67
N LEU A 66 -7.98 -14.22 9.89
CA LEU A 66 -9.08 -15.16 9.64
C LEU A 66 -10.33 -14.76 10.40
N LEU A 67 -10.22 -14.48 11.70
CA LEU A 67 -11.36 -14.06 12.53
C LEU A 67 -11.95 -12.71 12.07
N GLY A 68 -11.11 -11.73 11.75
CA GLY A 68 -11.56 -10.43 11.25
C GLY A 68 -12.32 -10.55 9.93
N PHE A 69 -11.83 -11.38 9.01
CA PHE A 69 -12.52 -11.65 7.74
C PHE A 69 -13.80 -12.46 7.92
N THR A 70 -13.79 -13.45 8.81
CA THR A 70 -15.00 -14.21 9.16
C THR A 70 -16.10 -13.27 9.61
N VAL A 71 -15.81 -12.43 10.59
CA VAL A 71 -16.79 -11.45 11.10
C VAL A 71 -17.23 -10.49 9.99
N THR A 72 -16.32 -9.94 9.25
CA THR A 72 -16.63 -8.98 8.17
C THR A 72 -17.52 -9.62 7.10
N ASN A 73 -17.18 -10.82 6.64
CA ASN A 73 -17.95 -11.50 5.62
C ASN A 73 -19.35 -11.87 6.11
N LEU A 74 -19.52 -12.30 7.37
CA LEU A 74 -20.84 -12.58 7.96
C LEU A 74 -21.78 -11.37 7.92
N PHE A 75 -21.25 -10.14 8.05
CA PHE A 75 -22.07 -8.93 7.99
C PHE A 75 -22.37 -8.46 6.56
N TYR A 76 -21.54 -8.79 5.59
CA TYR A 76 -21.63 -8.20 4.23
C TYR A 76 -22.06 -9.17 3.14
N ILE A 77 -21.98 -10.48 3.39
CA ILE A 77 -22.21 -11.49 2.34
C ILE A 77 -23.16 -12.56 2.89
N ASN A 78 -24.22 -12.84 2.14
CA ASN A 78 -25.16 -13.90 2.49
C ASN A 78 -24.86 -15.13 1.62
N LEU A 79 -24.09 -16.07 2.15
CA LEU A 79 -23.68 -17.32 1.47
C LEU A 79 -23.99 -18.53 2.33
N ALA A 80 -24.07 -19.71 1.70
CA ALA A 80 -24.12 -20.98 2.42
C ALA A 80 -22.82 -21.22 3.23
N PRO A 81 -22.86 -21.94 4.36
CA PRO A 81 -21.68 -22.12 5.22
C PRO A 81 -20.45 -22.70 4.52
N LEU A 82 -20.66 -23.62 3.57
CA LEU A 82 -19.57 -24.21 2.78
C LEU A 82 -18.93 -23.16 1.85
N GLN A 83 -19.76 -22.44 1.08
CA GLN A 83 -19.31 -21.38 0.17
C GLN A 83 -18.56 -20.28 0.94
N TYR A 84 -19.07 -19.96 2.13
CA TYR A 84 -18.44 -18.99 3.04
C TYR A 84 -17.02 -19.41 3.43
N SER A 85 -16.85 -20.68 3.85
CA SER A 85 -15.53 -21.22 4.23
C SER A 85 -14.55 -21.24 3.06
N VAL A 86 -15.04 -21.61 1.87
CA VAL A 86 -14.24 -21.61 0.64
C VAL A 86 -13.85 -20.21 0.24
N LEU A 87 -14.76 -19.22 0.31
CA LEU A 87 -14.45 -17.81 0.03
C LEU A 87 -13.36 -17.27 0.98
N LEU A 88 -13.48 -17.55 2.27
CA LEU A 88 -12.50 -17.15 3.27
C LEU A 88 -11.11 -17.75 2.96
N PHE A 89 -11.08 -19.02 2.57
CA PHE A 89 -9.85 -19.68 2.14
C PHE A 89 -9.24 -18.98 0.93
N CYS A 90 -10.02 -18.72 -0.12
CA CYS A 90 -9.56 -18.04 -1.34
C CYS A 90 -8.99 -16.65 -1.05
N GLN A 91 -9.63 -15.88 -0.18
CA GLN A 91 -9.19 -14.53 0.19
C GLN A 91 -7.87 -14.50 0.96
N THR A 92 -7.55 -15.57 1.69
CA THR A 92 -6.41 -15.56 2.64
C THR A 92 -5.27 -16.47 2.23
N PHE A 93 -5.53 -17.57 1.51
CA PHE A 93 -4.53 -18.59 1.18
C PHE A 93 -3.34 -18.02 0.40
N ALA A 94 -3.59 -17.28 -0.69
CA ALA A 94 -2.53 -16.72 -1.53
C ALA A 94 -1.60 -15.79 -0.73
N LEU A 95 -2.16 -15.00 0.18
CA LEU A 95 -1.39 -14.14 1.08
C LEU A 95 -0.49 -14.95 2.01
N PHE A 96 -1.04 -15.96 2.66
CA PHE A 96 -0.26 -16.77 3.62
C PHE A 96 0.82 -17.60 2.91
N ALA A 97 0.52 -18.15 1.73
CA ALA A 97 1.47 -18.86 0.90
C ALA A 97 2.64 -17.95 0.47
N ALA A 98 2.33 -16.74 -0.07
CA ALA A 98 3.35 -15.78 -0.46
C ALA A 98 4.22 -15.34 0.74
N CYS A 99 3.62 -15.09 1.90
CA CYS A 99 4.37 -14.75 3.11
C CYS A 99 5.22 -15.91 3.64
N GLY A 100 4.76 -17.14 3.46
CA GLY A 100 5.52 -18.36 3.75
C GLY A 100 6.77 -18.45 2.87
N LEU A 101 6.62 -18.29 1.56
CA LEU A 101 7.71 -18.30 0.57
C LEU A 101 8.70 -17.14 0.81
N LEU A 102 8.22 -15.92 1.02
CA LEU A 102 9.08 -14.79 1.37
C LEU A 102 9.91 -15.04 2.64
N ARG A 103 9.32 -15.72 3.60
CA ARG A 103 10.05 -16.12 4.81
C ARG A 103 11.11 -17.18 4.53
N LEU A 104 10.86 -18.15 3.64
CA LEU A 104 11.85 -19.13 3.21
C LEU A 104 13.01 -18.45 2.47
N MET A 105 12.71 -17.50 1.58
CA MET A 105 13.72 -16.79 0.79
C MET A 105 14.57 -15.81 1.63
N LEU A 106 13.95 -15.03 2.52
CA LEU A 106 14.57 -13.92 3.26
C LEU A 106 14.82 -14.22 4.74
N GLY A 107 14.44 -15.42 5.23
CA GLY A 107 14.60 -15.84 6.60
C GLY A 107 13.66 -15.11 7.59
N ARG A 108 14.00 -15.19 8.89
CA ARG A 108 13.13 -14.70 9.99
C ARG A 108 12.88 -13.18 9.98
N ARG A 109 13.75 -12.40 9.35
CA ARG A 109 13.68 -10.92 9.31
C ARG A 109 12.96 -10.37 8.07
N TRP A 110 12.39 -11.23 7.20
CA TRP A 110 11.77 -10.85 5.93
C TRP A 110 10.80 -9.64 6.04
N ARG A 111 9.95 -9.60 7.04
CA ARG A 111 8.94 -8.54 7.26
C ARG A 111 9.54 -7.16 7.50
N TYR A 112 10.77 -7.07 8.03
CA TYR A 112 11.46 -5.78 8.22
C TYR A 112 12.24 -5.38 6.98
N CYS A 113 12.62 -6.34 6.16
CA CYS A 113 13.41 -6.11 4.95
C CYS A 113 12.53 -5.71 3.76
N ILE A 114 11.35 -6.30 3.62
CA ILE A 114 10.43 -6.07 2.49
C ILE A 114 10.00 -4.62 2.35
N PRO A 115 9.52 -3.90 3.39
CA PRO A 115 9.06 -2.53 3.22
C PRO A 115 10.16 -1.57 2.77
N ASN A 116 11.42 -1.84 3.14
CA ASN A 116 12.49 -0.87 3.00
C ASN A 116 13.67 -1.33 2.12
N LYS A 117 13.99 -2.62 2.08
CA LYS A 117 15.19 -3.11 1.40
C LYS A 117 14.89 -3.84 0.08
N HIS A 118 13.82 -4.60 0.02
CA HIS A 118 13.49 -5.47 -1.11
C HIS A 118 12.20 -5.04 -1.80
N ILE A 119 12.20 -3.82 -2.36
CA ILE A 119 11.02 -3.25 -3.04
C ILE A 119 10.59 -4.11 -4.24
N GLY A 120 11.54 -4.61 -5.03
CA GLY A 120 11.24 -5.49 -6.15
C GLY A 120 10.47 -6.76 -5.72
N LEU A 121 10.93 -7.42 -4.64
CA LEU A 121 10.21 -8.57 -4.08
C LEU A 121 8.83 -8.19 -3.50
N ARG A 122 8.72 -7.00 -2.91
CA ARG A 122 7.43 -6.48 -2.45
C ARG A 122 6.46 -6.30 -3.62
N ILE A 123 6.90 -5.64 -4.68
CA ILE A 123 6.07 -5.41 -5.87
C ILE A 123 5.67 -6.75 -6.48
N PHE A 124 6.62 -7.64 -6.72
CA PHE A 124 6.36 -8.92 -7.36
C PHE A 124 5.45 -9.82 -6.50
N TRP A 125 5.87 -10.16 -5.27
CA TRP A 125 5.13 -11.12 -4.44
C TRP A 125 3.85 -10.55 -3.84
N LEU A 126 3.93 -9.38 -3.20
CA LEU A 126 2.77 -8.82 -2.50
C LEU A 126 1.89 -7.99 -3.44
N GLY A 127 2.48 -7.36 -4.46
CA GLY A 127 1.76 -6.50 -5.40
C GLY A 127 1.11 -7.24 -6.56
N PHE A 128 1.69 -8.34 -7.04
CA PHE A 128 1.15 -9.09 -8.18
C PHE A 128 0.74 -10.51 -7.82
N ILE A 129 1.62 -11.32 -7.24
CA ILE A 129 1.34 -12.75 -7.02
C ILE A 129 0.18 -12.96 -6.03
N VAL A 130 0.10 -12.16 -4.94
CA VAL A 130 -1.02 -12.26 -3.98
C VAL A 130 -2.35 -11.87 -4.62
N PRO A 131 -2.51 -10.71 -5.28
CA PRO A 131 -3.74 -10.35 -5.98
C PRO A 131 -4.18 -11.37 -7.01
N LEU A 132 -3.28 -11.78 -7.89
CA LEU A 132 -3.56 -12.81 -8.89
C LEU A 132 -3.95 -14.14 -8.26
N GLY A 133 -3.24 -14.58 -7.22
CA GLY A 133 -3.54 -15.81 -6.50
C GLY A 133 -4.90 -15.79 -5.82
N ILE A 134 -5.30 -14.66 -5.21
CA ILE A 134 -6.64 -14.48 -4.64
C ILE A 134 -7.69 -14.62 -5.75
N LYS A 135 -7.52 -13.92 -6.86
CA LYS A 135 -8.51 -13.91 -7.93
C LYS A 135 -8.63 -15.27 -8.61
N MET A 136 -7.51 -15.91 -8.95
CA MET A 136 -7.50 -17.25 -9.55
C MET A 136 -8.12 -18.30 -8.62
N SER A 137 -7.88 -18.23 -7.32
CA SER A 137 -8.51 -19.14 -6.36
C SER A 137 -10.02 -18.89 -6.25
N MET A 138 -10.48 -17.63 -6.34
CA MET A 138 -11.91 -17.30 -6.37
C MET A 138 -12.60 -17.82 -7.63
N TYR A 139 -11.97 -17.72 -8.80
CA TYR A 139 -12.53 -18.28 -10.04
C TYR A 139 -12.62 -19.80 -9.98
N LEU A 140 -11.57 -20.47 -9.54
CA LEU A 140 -11.58 -21.91 -9.38
C LEU A 140 -12.67 -22.37 -8.39
N ALA A 141 -12.79 -21.67 -7.26
CA ALA A 141 -13.82 -21.95 -6.27
C ALA A 141 -15.24 -21.68 -6.81
N GLY A 142 -15.42 -20.60 -7.57
CA GLY A 142 -16.67 -20.28 -8.24
C GLY A 142 -17.11 -21.37 -9.19
N TYR A 143 -16.18 -21.91 -9.96
CA TYR A 143 -16.43 -23.01 -10.87
C TYR A 143 -16.78 -24.34 -10.15
N LEU A 144 -16.10 -24.63 -9.03
CA LEU A 144 -16.28 -25.91 -8.31
C LEU A 144 -17.47 -25.92 -7.34
N PHE A 145 -17.90 -24.76 -6.83
CA PHE A 145 -18.86 -24.65 -5.72
C PHE A 145 -20.07 -23.78 -6.04
N ASP A 146 -20.37 -23.54 -7.32
CA ASP A 146 -21.53 -22.76 -7.79
C ASP A 146 -21.71 -21.42 -7.06
N PHE A 147 -20.65 -20.61 -6.99
CA PHE A 147 -20.75 -19.26 -6.47
C PHE A 147 -21.62 -18.38 -7.36
N PRO A 148 -22.25 -17.31 -6.81
CA PRO A 148 -22.98 -16.34 -7.61
C PRO A 148 -22.18 -15.86 -8.83
N VAL A 149 -22.87 -15.64 -9.95
CA VAL A 149 -22.30 -15.32 -11.28
C VAL A 149 -21.22 -14.22 -11.23
N THR A 150 -21.37 -13.21 -10.36
CA THR A 150 -20.41 -12.12 -10.17
C THR A 150 -19.03 -12.57 -9.65
N ILE A 151 -18.92 -13.77 -9.09
CA ILE A 151 -17.67 -14.32 -8.56
C ILE A 151 -17.10 -15.39 -9.50
N SER A 152 -17.96 -16.10 -10.25
CA SER A 152 -17.61 -17.32 -10.98
C SER A 152 -17.36 -17.14 -12.48
N THR A 153 -17.83 -16.04 -13.11
CA THR A 153 -17.73 -15.90 -14.56
C THR A 153 -16.50 -15.13 -15.00
N PHE A 154 -15.51 -15.86 -15.53
CA PHE A 154 -14.29 -15.26 -16.11
C PHE A 154 -14.45 -14.93 -17.60
N PHE A 155 -15.30 -15.64 -18.35
CA PHE A 155 -15.34 -15.64 -19.81
C PHE A 155 -16.68 -15.27 -20.44
N GLY A 156 -17.63 -14.65 -19.72
CA GLY A 156 -18.86 -14.15 -20.31
C GLY A 156 -18.65 -12.83 -21.08
N GLU A 157 -19.51 -12.52 -22.05
CA GLU A 157 -19.51 -11.23 -22.74
C GLU A 157 -19.61 -10.08 -21.72
N GLY A 158 -18.69 -9.11 -21.81
CA GLY A 158 -18.60 -8.00 -20.86
C GLY A 158 -17.89 -8.30 -19.53
N THR A 159 -17.61 -9.58 -19.19
CA THR A 159 -16.96 -9.94 -17.92
C THR A 159 -15.44 -9.75 -17.93
N VAL A 160 -14.80 -9.75 -19.10
CA VAL A 160 -13.33 -9.59 -19.22
C VAL A 160 -12.87 -8.28 -18.60
N ILE A 161 -13.49 -7.16 -18.98
CA ILE A 161 -13.12 -5.83 -18.47
C ILE A 161 -13.41 -5.69 -16.98
N TYR A 162 -14.51 -6.27 -16.49
CA TYR A 162 -14.83 -6.38 -15.06
C TYR A 162 -13.68 -7.06 -14.30
N ASN A 163 -13.24 -8.23 -14.80
CA ASN A 163 -12.17 -8.99 -14.18
C ASN A 163 -10.83 -8.26 -14.19
N VAL A 164 -10.51 -7.53 -15.27
CA VAL A 164 -9.31 -6.70 -15.36
C VAL A 164 -9.33 -5.60 -14.30
N VAL A 165 -10.44 -4.85 -14.19
CA VAL A 165 -10.61 -3.80 -13.19
C VAL A 165 -10.50 -4.36 -11.77
N ASP A 166 -11.12 -5.50 -11.49
CA ASP A 166 -11.09 -6.13 -10.18
C ASP A 166 -9.67 -6.63 -9.81
N ILE A 167 -8.93 -7.23 -10.73
CA ILE A 167 -7.52 -7.59 -10.52
C ILE A 167 -6.68 -6.34 -10.27
N GLN A 168 -6.86 -5.28 -11.04
CA GLN A 168 -6.17 -4.01 -10.86
C GLN A 168 -6.49 -3.37 -9.50
N SER A 169 -7.74 -3.47 -9.03
CA SER A 169 -8.16 -3.00 -7.72
C SER A 169 -7.38 -3.68 -6.58
N LEU A 170 -7.18 -4.99 -6.70
CA LEU A 170 -6.39 -5.78 -5.75
C LEU A 170 -4.89 -5.40 -5.81
N ILE A 171 -4.34 -5.24 -7.02
CA ILE A 171 -2.94 -4.80 -7.22
C ILE A 171 -2.75 -3.39 -6.64
N GLY A 172 -3.65 -2.46 -6.95
CA GLY A 172 -3.64 -1.10 -6.40
C GLY A 172 -3.73 -1.10 -4.88
N ALA A 173 -4.64 -1.90 -4.30
CA ALA A 173 -4.75 -2.07 -2.87
C ALA A 173 -3.42 -2.55 -2.25
N ALA A 174 -2.78 -3.55 -2.84
CA ALA A 174 -1.53 -4.09 -2.33
C ALA A 174 -0.34 -3.12 -2.44
N LEU A 175 -0.22 -2.38 -3.55
CA LEU A 175 0.94 -1.52 -3.82
C LEU A 175 0.80 -0.11 -3.23
N ILE A 176 -0.37 0.52 -3.39
CA ILE A 176 -0.62 1.90 -3.01
C ILE A 176 -1.02 1.97 -1.53
N PHE A 177 -2.07 1.24 -1.13
CA PHE A 177 -2.73 1.46 0.15
C PHE A 177 -2.16 0.66 1.31
N THR A 178 -1.33 -0.36 1.09
CA THR A 178 -0.73 -1.13 2.20
C THR A 178 0.06 -0.23 3.17
N MET A 179 0.79 0.78 2.67
CA MET A 179 1.56 1.68 3.52
C MET A 179 0.69 2.68 4.26
N MET A 180 -0.48 3.02 3.73
CA MET A 180 -1.48 3.86 4.39
C MET A 180 -1.95 3.24 5.72
N PHE A 181 -2.08 1.93 5.78
CA PHE A 181 -2.42 1.22 7.02
C PHE A 181 -1.18 0.84 7.85
N TYR A 182 -0.08 0.45 7.20
CA TYR A 182 1.12 -0.01 7.89
C TYR A 182 1.75 1.07 8.79
N TYR A 183 1.93 2.30 8.30
CA TYR A 183 2.57 3.34 9.09
C TYR A 183 1.74 3.81 10.28
N PRO A 184 0.44 4.15 10.15
CA PRO A 184 -0.40 4.53 11.29
C PRO A 184 -0.51 3.40 12.33
N LEU A 185 -0.76 2.16 11.91
CA LEU A 185 -0.82 1.03 12.82
C LEU A 185 0.50 0.84 13.57
N ARG A 186 1.64 0.99 12.88
CA ARG A 186 2.95 0.92 13.51
C ARG A 186 3.19 2.04 14.52
N MET A 187 2.67 3.25 14.27
CA MET A 187 2.74 4.38 15.22
C MET A 187 1.89 4.11 16.46
N ILE A 188 0.68 3.57 16.29
CA ILE A 188 -0.22 3.21 17.40
C ILE A 188 0.41 2.12 18.29
N ILE A 189 0.99 1.08 17.67
CA ILE A 189 1.59 -0.05 18.39
C ILE A 189 2.89 0.33 19.10
N ASN A 190 3.67 1.24 18.50
CA ASN A 190 5.00 1.64 19.00
C ASN A 190 5.13 3.16 19.11
N PRO A 191 4.86 3.73 20.30
CA PRO A 191 4.96 5.18 20.53
C PRO A 191 6.36 5.76 20.25
N ARG A 192 7.43 4.98 20.49
CA ARG A 192 8.81 5.41 20.16
C ARG A 192 8.99 5.60 18.65
N TYR A 193 8.35 4.75 17.85
CA TYR A 193 8.34 4.91 16.40
C TYR A 193 7.55 6.16 15.99
N ALA A 194 6.42 6.45 16.61
CA ALA A 194 5.63 7.65 16.35
C ALA A 194 6.45 8.92 16.60
N ILE A 195 7.16 9.02 17.73
CA ILE A 195 8.05 10.14 18.04
C ILE A 195 9.18 10.27 17.01
N THR A 196 9.78 9.15 16.62
CA THR A 196 10.85 9.14 15.61
C THR A 196 10.33 9.55 14.24
N PHE A 197 9.16 9.08 13.86
CA PHE A 197 8.48 9.46 12.62
C PHE A 197 8.16 10.96 12.61
N TRP A 198 7.58 11.49 13.68
CA TRP A 198 7.32 12.91 13.84
C TRP A 198 8.59 13.75 13.67
N ARG A 199 9.66 13.43 14.42
CA ARG A 199 10.93 14.17 14.37
C ARG A 199 11.60 14.11 13.01
N ARG A 200 11.55 12.98 12.29
CA ARG A 200 12.25 12.78 11.01
C ARG A 200 11.43 13.19 9.78
N SER A 201 10.11 13.02 9.82
CA SER A 201 9.28 13.18 8.65
C SER A 201 8.39 14.42 8.71
N VAL A 202 7.85 14.76 9.88
CA VAL A 202 6.86 15.83 10.02
C VAL A 202 7.50 17.13 10.48
N LYS A 203 8.35 17.09 11.53
CA LYS A 203 9.01 18.29 12.07
C LYS A 203 9.79 19.10 11.01
N PRO A 204 10.56 18.49 10.08
CA PRO A 204 11.28 19.23 9.05
C PRO A 204 10.37 20.01 8.08
N ILE A 205 9.10 19.61 7.92
CA ILE A 205 8.13 20.33 7.09
C ILE A 205 7.86 21.72 7.63
N PHE A 206 7.75 21.86 8.95
CA PHE A 206 7.37 23.13 9.60
C PHE A 206 8.57 24.01 10.01
N PHE A 207 9.73 23.40 10.28
CA PHE A 207 10.85 24.08 10.96
C PHE A 207 12.16 24.11 10.15
N HIS A 208 12.13 23.87 8.84
CA HIS A 208 13.35 23.85 8.02
C HIS A 208 13.32 24.95 6.95
N LYS A 209 14.51 25.34 6.42
CA LYS A 209 14.63 26.30 5.31
C LYS A 209 13.77 25.94 4.07
N ASN A 210 13.37 24.68 3.96
CA ASN A 210 12.53 24.17 2.87
C ASN A 210 11.04 24.16 3.17
N SER A 211 10.58 24.71 4.31
CA SER A 211 9.16 24.71 4.69
C SER A 211 8.29 25.43 3.66
N LEU A 212 8.78 26.55 3.10
CA LEU A 212 8.09 27.28 2.05
C LEU A 212 7.85 26.42 0.79
N PHE A 213 8.89 25.71 0.32
CA PHE A 213 8.75 24.81 -0.82
C PHE A 213 7.70 23.72 -0.56
N ILE A 214 7.75 23.10 0.63
CA ILE A 214 6.80 22.03 0.97
C ILE A 214 5.39 22.60 1.11
N PHE A 215 5.23 23.78 1.66
CA PHE A 215 3.93 24.46 1.77
C PHE A 215 3.34 24.76 0.38
N VAL A 216 4.12 25.39 -0.52
CA VAL A 216 3.72 25.65 -1.91
C VAL A 216 3.38 24.35 -2.64
N TRP A 217 4.18 23.31 -2.45
CA TRP A 217 3.94 21.99 -3.02
C TRP A 217 2.63 21.37 -2.53
N LEU A 218 2.33 21.44 -1.22
CA LEU A 218 1.08 20.95 -0.64
C LEU A 218 -0.13 21.75 -1.16
N MET A 219 -0.01 23.07 -1.27
CA MET A 219 -1.07 23.93 -1.83
C MET A 219 -1.33 23.58 -3.29
N LEU A 220 -0.28 23.37 -4.09
CA LEU A 220 -0.42 23.01 -5.49
C LEU A 220 -1.03 21.60 -5.65
N LEU A 221 -0.59 20.64 -4.84
CA LEU A 221 -1.19 19.30 -4.81
C LEU A 221 -2.67 19.37 -4.42
N GLY A 222 -3.00 20.12 -3.37
CA GLY A 222 -4.39 20.33 -2.92
C GLY A 222 -5.24 21.00 -3.99
N PHE A 223 -4.71 22.01 -4.70
CA PHE A 223 -5.39 22.65 -5.80
C PHE A 223 -5.68 21.68 -6.96
N ILE A 224 -4.68 20.91 -7.40
CA ILE A 224 -4.87 19.92 -8.47
C ILE A 224 -5.88 18.85 -8.06
N LEU A 225 -5.80 18.35 -6.83
CA LEU A 225 -6.77 17.39 -6.32
C LEU A 225 -8.18 18.00 -6.24
N ALA A 226 -8.31 19.25 -5.79
CA ALA A 226 -9.60 19.92 -5.75
C ALA A 226 -10.21 20.11 -7.16
N VAL A 227 -9.39 20.41 -8.16
CA VAL A 227 -9.86 20.50 -9.56
C VAL A 227 -10.26 19.12 -10.07
N LEU A 228 -9.48 18.07 -9.82
CA LEU A 228 -9.79 16.71 -10.30
C LEU A 228 -10.99 16.08 -9.60
N CYS A 229 -11.19 16.37 -8.30
CA CYS A 229 -12.32 15.86 -7.52
C CYS A 229 -13.54 16.80 -7.55
N GLY A 230 -13.42 17.97 -8.16
CA GLY A 230 -14.48 18.97 -8.26
C GLY A 230 -15.46 18.70 -9.40
N PRO A 231 -16.52 19.53 -9.51
CA PRO A 231 -17.58 19.37 -10.49
C PRO A 231 -17.19 19.77 -11.93
N PHE A 232 -15.91 19.94 -12.23
CA PHE A 232 -15.44 20.29 -13.55
C PHE A 232 -15.49 19.07 -14.48
N GLU A 233 -16.52 18.98 -15.28
CA GLU A 233 -16.90 17.84 -16.12
C GLU A 233 -15.98 17.57 -17.34
N SER A 234 -14.83 18.22 -17.47
CA SER A 234 -14.00 18.03 -18.64
C SER A 234 -13.00 16.88 -18.47
N PRO A 235 -13.22 15.73 -19.15
CA PRO A 235 -12.28 14.61 -19.13
C PRO A 235 -10.91 14.98 -19.70
N VAL A 236 -10.85 15.99 -20.58
CA VAL A 236 -9.63 16.52 -21.17
C VAL A 236 -8.74 17.16 -20.10
N ILE A 237 -9.31 17.98 -19.21
CA ILE A 237 -8.57 18.62 -18.10
C ILE A 237 -8.01 17.56 -17.15
N ALA A 238 -8.80 16.55 -16.82
CA ALA A 238 -8.35 15.45 -15.98
C ALA A 238 -7.17 14.69 -16.59
N GLY A 239 -7.19 14.44 -17.90
CA GLY A 239 -6.10 13.78 -18.62
C GLY A 239 -4.78 14.56 -18.55
N TYR A 240 -4.81 15.89 -18.57
CA TYR A 240 -3.61 16.74 -18.45
C TYR A 240 -3.13 16.89 -16.98
N LEU A 241 -4.04 16.92 -16.01
CA LEU A 241 -3.69 17.15 -14.61
C LEU A 241 -3.16 15.89 -13.92
N MET A 242 -3.58 14.69 -14.33
CA MET A 242 -3.07 13.44 -13.74
C MET A 242 -1.54 13.29 -13.83
N PRO A 243 -0.86 13.51 -14.96
CA PRO A 243 0.60 13.48 -15.02
C PRO A 243 1.27 14.53 -14.14
N LEU A 244 0.65 15.70 -13.94
CA LEU A 244 1.21 16.74 -13.06
C LEU A 244 1.29 16.29 -11.60
N ILE A 245 0.33 15.50 -11.11
CA ILE A 245 0.42 14.91 -9.78
C ILE A 245 1.70 14.06 -9.67
N PHE A 246 1.99 13.23 -10.66
CA PHE A 246 3.21 12.41 -10.67
C PHE A 246 4.48 13.26 -10.65
N ILE A 247 4.53 14.33 -11.45
CA ILE A 247 5.66 15.27 -11.47
C ILE A 247 5.83 15.92 -10.10
N LEU A 248 4.75 16.36 -9.45
CA LEU A 248 4.80 16.91 -8.09
C LEU A 248 5.37 15.92 -7.10
N PHE A 249 4.94 14.67 -7.12
CA PHE A 249 5.47 13.64 -6.23
C PHE A 249 6.95 13.32 -6.50
N THR A 250 7.39 13.31 -7.76
CA THR A 250 8.81 13.11 -8.09
C THR A 250 9.69 14.23 -7.55
N LEU A 251 9.25 15.48 -7.65
CA LEU A 251 9.94 16.64 -7.05
C LEU A 251 10.03 16.52 -5.52
N ALA A 252 8.98 16.00 -4.88
CA ALA A 252 8.93 15.83 -3.42
C ALA A 252 9.88 14.73 -2.91
N ILE A 253 10.30 13.76 -3.74
CA ILE A 253 11.18 12.64 -3.35
C ILE A 253 12.50 13.15 -2.75
N SER A 254 13.02 14.26 -3.24
CA SER A 254 14.27 14.86 -2.75
C SER A 254 14.12 15.54 -1.37
N ARG A 255 12.91 15.87 -0.96
CA ARG A 255 12.64 16.69 0.22
C ARG A 255 11.86 15.95 1.32
N LEU A 256 11.03 14.99 0.94
CA LEU A 256 10.18 14.24 1.86
C LEU A 256 10.72 12.83 2.09
N THR A 257 10.40 12.28 3.27
CA THR A 257 10.73 10.88 3.56
C THR A 257 9.83 9.93 2.79
N TYR A 258 10.36 8.77 2.44
CA TYR A 258 9.62 7.70 1.73
C TYR A 258 8.27 7.37 2.38
N ALA A 259 8.24 7.30 3.73
CA ALA A 259 7.02 6.99 4.46
C ALA A 259 5.94 8.06 4.25
N LEU A 260 6.34 9.35 4.27
CA LEU A 260 5.40 10.45 4.07
C LEU A 260 4.91 10.53 2.61
N ILE A 261 5.80 10.33 1.64
CA ILE A 261 5.45 10.25 0.21
C ILE A 261 4.43 9.13 -0.02
N SER A 262 4.68 7.93 0.55
CA SER A 262 3.75 6.81 0.41
C SER A 262 2.39 7.07 1.03
N LEU A 263 2.34 7.78 2.17
CA LEU A 263 1.07 8.16 2.83
C LEU A 263 0.31 9.20 2.00
N LEU A 264 0.99 10.24 1.55
CA LEU A 264 0.38 11.30 0.75
C LEU A 264 -0.10 10.78 -0.60
N TRP A 265 0.70 9.92 -1.25
CA TRP A 265 0.29 9.27 -2.50
C TRP A 265 -0.95 8.40 -2.31
N ALA A 266 -0.99 7.56 -1.28
CA ALA A 266 -2.15 6.73 -0.98
C ALA A 266 -3.39 7.57 -0.66
N ALA A 267 -3.26 8.66 0.11
CA ALA A 267 -4.36 9.57 0.39
C ALA A 267 -4.86 10.26 -0.89
N SER A 268 -3.95 10.76 -1.75
CA SER A 268 -4.31 11.37 -3.04
C SER A 268 -5.01 10.37 -3.97
N ALA A 269 -4.49 9.14 -4.08
CA ALA A 269 -5.11 8.09 -4.88
C ALA A 269 -6.49 7.69 -4.35
N LEU A 270 -6.66 7.62 -3.02
CA LEU A 270 -7.95 7.33 -2.41
C LEU A 270 -8.98 8.43 -2.71
N LEU A 271 -8.59 9.71 -2.58
CA LEU A 271 -9.45 10.85 -2.92
C LEU A 271 -9.85 10.80 -4.40
N LEU A 272 -8.90 10.57 -5.30
CA LEU A 272 -9.19 10.45 -6.73
C LEU A 272 -10.17 9.31 -7.03
N LEU A 273 -10.00 8.14 -6.42
CA LEU A 273 -10.88 7.00 -6.64
C LEU A 273 -12.26 7.17 -5.98
N THR A 274 -12.38 7.99 -4.93
CA THR A 274 -13.66 8.18 -4.22
C THR A 274 -14.48 9.32 -4.81
N TYR A 275 -13.83 10.45 -5.15
CA TYR A 275 -14.51 11.68 -5.52
C TYR A 275 -14.44 12.01 -7.00
N ASN A 276 -13.68 11.24 -7.79
CA ASN A 276 -13.65 11.42 -9.25
C ASN A 276 -14.92 10.84 -9.91
N TYR A 277 -16.07 11.09 -9.29
CA TYR A 277 -17.37 10.56 -9.67
C TYR A 277 -17.79 11.05 -11.05
N ASN A 278 -17.51 12.32 -11.37
CA ASN A 278 -17.88 12.90 -12.66
C ASN A 278 -17.02 12.36 -13.81
N PHE A 279 -15.75 12.06 -13.56
CA PHE A 279 -14.88 11.42 -14.52
C PHE A 279 -15.24 9.94 -14.74
N LEU A 280 -15.73 9.29 -13.69
CA LEU A 280 -16.13 7.89 -13.72
C LEU A 280 -17.58 7.69 -14.22
N ASN A 281 -18.50 8.62 -13.95
CA ASN A 281 -19.89 8.53 -14.39
C ASN A 281 -20.09 8.88 -15.88
N GLY A 282 -19.21 9.68 -16.48
CA GLY A 282 -19.21 9.93 -17.92
C GLY A 282 -18.63 8.79 -18.74
N VAL A 283 -18.10 7.78 -18.10
CA VAL A 283 -17.40 6.67 -18.73
C VAL A 283 -18.17 5.39 -18.51
N GLU A 284 -19.15 5.14 -19.36
CA GLU A 284 -19.89 3.88 -19.41
C GLU A 284 -19.01 2.64 -19.70
N SER A 285 -17.73 2.83 -20.08
CA SER A 285 -16.83 1.74 -20.42
C SER A 285 -15.85 1.46 -19.30
N GLY A 286 -15.81 0.23 -18.78
CA GLY A 286 -14.80 -0.27 -17.84
C GLY A 286 -13.35 -0.10 -18.37
N HIS A 287 -13.15 0.21 -19.67
CA HIS A 287 -11.84 0.49 -20.26
C HIS A 287 -11.17 1.73 -19.67
N SER A 288 -11.90 2.81 -19.46
CA SER A 288 -11.33 4.04 -18.89
C SER A 288 -11.01 3.88 -17.41
N LEU A 289 -11.81 3.12 -16.65
CA LEU A 289 -11.50 2.73 -15.28
C LEU A 289 -10.22 1.91 -15.21
N SER A 290 -10.09 0.90 -16.07
CA SER A 290 -8.88 0.09 -16.18
C SER A 290 -7.65 0.94 -16.52
N PHE A 291 -7.79 1.92 -17.44
CA PHE A 291 -6.71 2.84 -17.79
C PHE A 291 -6.27 3.68 -16.58
N ILE A 292 -7.21 4.29 -15.84
CA ILE A 292 -6.91 5.10 -14.65
C ILE A 292 -6.20 4.25 -13.58
N LEU A 293 -6.71 3.06 -13.29
CA LEU A 293 -6.08 2.16 -12.33
C LEU A 293 -4.68 1.76 -12.77
N SER A 294 -4.47 1.47 -14.07
CA SER A 294 -3.15 1.18 -14.63
C SER A 294 -2.18 2.34 -14.42
N VAL A 295 -2.62 3.58 -14.67
CA VAL A 295 -1.82 4.79 -14.47
C VAL A 295 -1.44 4.96 -13.00
N LEU A 296 -2.41 4.85 -12.09
CA LEU A 296 -2.15 4.98 -10.63
C LEU A 296 -1.19 3.91 -10.12
N ILE A 297 -1.33 2.66 -10.57
CA ILE A 297 -0.44 1.54 -10.22
C ILE A 297 0.97 1.79 -10.77
N SER A 298 1.08 2.20 -12.04
CA SER A 298 2.37 2.49 -12.68
C SER A 298 3.09 3.63 -11.97
N PHE A 299 2.39 4.69 -11.60
CA PHE A 299 2.95 5.79 -10.81
C PHE A 299 3.40 5.33 -9.43
N ALA A 300 2.62 4.47 -8.75
CA ALA A 300 3.03 3.89 -7.47
C ALA A 300 4.34 3.10 -7.60
N ILE A 301 4.47 2.26 -8.62
CA ILE A 301 5.69 1.48 -8.87
C ILE A 301 6.88 2.41 -9.13
N CYS A 302 6.71 3.40 -10.00
CA CYS A 302 7.75 4.39 -10.30
C CYS A 302 8.18 5.16 -9.04
N LEU A 303 7.24 5.66 -8.23
CA LEU A 303 7.52 6.38 -6.98
C LEU A 303 8.27 5.50 -5.98
N LEU A 304 7.90 4.22 -5.85
CA LEU A 304 8.59 3.26 -4.99
C LEU A 304 10.07 3.10 -5.41
N TYR A 305 10.33 2.91 -6.70
CA TYR A 305 11.69 2.76 -7.22
C TYR A 305 12.50 4.05 -7.11
N MET A 306 11.96 5.18 -7.54
CA MET A 306 12.65 6.48 -7.50
C MET A 306 13.01 6.88 -6.06
N SER A 307 12.07 6.73 -5.12
CA SER A 307 12.33 7.00 -3.71
C SER A 307 13.46 6.12 -3.16
N ARG A 308 13.56 4.88 -3.64
CA ARG A 308 14.60 3.95 -3.21
C ARG A 308 15.97 4.31 -3.78
N ILE A 309 16.02 4.62 -5.08
CA ILE A 309 17.25 5.03 -5.74
C ILE A 309 17.80 6.30 -5.06
N TYR A 310 16.92 7.27 -4.82
CA TYR A 310 17.30 8.51 -4.14
C TYR A 310 17.87 8.27 -2.74
N GLN A 311 17.17 7.47 -1.91
CA GLN A 311 17.68 7.14 -0.57
C GLN A 311 19.02 6.41 -0.60
N ARG A 312 19.24 5.52 -1.59
CA ARG A 312 20.52 4.83 -1.75
C ARG A 312 21.64 5.81 -2.15
N SER A 313 21.36 6.73 -3.08
CA SER A 313 22.34 7.74 -3.50
C SER A 313 22.73 8.68 -2.35
N GLU A 314 21.78 9.14 -1.56
CA GLU A 314 22.02 9.95 -0.37
C GLU A 314 22.85 9.22 0.70
N TRP A 315 22.57 7.93 0.90
CA TRP A 315 23.37 7.12 1.84
C TRP A 315 24.81 6.96 1.37
N LEU A 316 25.03 6.74 0.08
CA LEU A 316 26.38 6.68 -0.52
C LEU A 316 27.10 8.02 -0.38
N LYS A 317 26.48 9.14 -0.74
CA LYS A 317 27.06 10.47 -0.58
C LYS A 317 27.53 10.74 0.86
N ARG A 318 26.70 10.38 1.85
CA ARG A 318 27.08 10.53 3.28
C ARG A 318 28.25 9.63 3.67
N GLY A 319 28.31 8.43 3.13
CA GLY A 319 29.43 7.52 3.33
C GLY A 319 30.75 8.10 2.78
N TRP A 320 30.73 8.63 1.56
CA TRP A 320 31.89 9.32 0.97
C TRP A 320 32.31 10.54 1.77
N GLN A 321 31.40 11.41 2.15
CA GLN A 321 31.70 12.59 2.97
C GLN A 321 32.28 12.26 4.37
N SER A 322 31.88 11.11 4.94
CA SER A 322 32.45 10.64 6.20
C SER A 322 33.87 10.08 6.02
N ALA A 323 34.12 9.40 4.89
CA ALA A 323 35.46 8.92 4.54
C ALA A 323 36.43 10.08 4.24
N ASP A 324 36.00 11.08 3.45
CA ASP A 324 36.79 12.29 3.20
C ASP A 324 37.16 13.02 4.49
N ARG A 325 36.19 13.25 5.38
CA ARG A 325 36.47 13.88 6.68
C ARG A 325 37.42 13.09 7.56
N SER A 326 37.41 11.76 7.46
CA SER A 326 38.40 10.93 8.17
C SER A 326 39.76 11.03 7.52
N ALA A 327 39.87 11.05 6.20
CA ALA A 327 41.14 11.26 5.48
C ALA A 327 41.75 12.62 5.79
N ASP A 328 40.94 13.68 5.79
CA ASP A 328 41.42 15.04 6.17
C ASP A 328 41.92 15.11 7.61
N ARG A 329 41.32 14.39 8.55
CA ARG A 329 41.84 14.31 9.92
C ARG A 329 43.18 13.59 10.00
N PHE A 330 43.36 12.52 9.20
CA PHE A 330 44.67 11.83 9.12
C PHE A 330 45.73 12.70 8.44
N ALA A 331 45.38 13.53 7.46
CA ALA A 331 46.30 14.48 6.81
C ALA A 331 46.69 15.66 7.72
N GLN A 332 45.83 16.02 8.68
CA GLN A 332 46.12 17.09 9.66
C GLN A 332 47.02 16.65 10.82
N TYR A 333 47.30 15.37 10.98
CA TYR A 333 48.34 14.86 11.90
C TYR A 333 49.51 14.32 11.09
N PRO A 334 50.43 15.18 10.58
CA PRO A 334 51.69 14.69 10.06
C PRO A 334 52.37 13.95 11.20
N CYS A 335 52.85 12.75 10.91
CA CYS A 335 53.57 11.91 11.84
C CYS A 335 54.65 12.74 12.58
N ALA A 336 54.35 13.21 13.78
CA ALA A 336 55.32 13.67 14.71
C ALA A 336 56.07 12.43 15.27
N GLY A 337 56.88 11.84 14.43
CA GLY A 337 57.71 10.69 14.70
C GLY A 337 59.09 10.96 14.11
N GLY A 338 59.68 12.07 14.53
CA GLY A 338 61.12 12.26 14.38
C GLY A 338 61.84 11.33 15.34
N VAL A 339 62.41 10.30 14.75
CA VAL A 339 63.39 9.44 15.40
C VAL A 339 64.64 10.29 15.63
N SER A 340 65.00 10.52 16.87
CA SER A 340 66.35 10.86 17.31
C SER A 340 66.99 9.64 17.94
#